data_0ed80d53abc64416ae2748ed4ae8579f
#
_entry.id   0ed80d53abc64416ae2748ed4ae8579f
#
_cell.length_a   1.000
_cell.length_b   1.000
_cell.length_c   1.000
_cell.angle_alpha   90.00
_cell.angle_beta   90.00
_cell.angle_gamma   90.00
#
_symmetry.space_group_name_H-M   'P 1'
#
loop_
_entity.id
_entity.type
_entity.pdbx_description
1 polymer ?
#
loop_
_entity_poly.entity_id
_entity_poly.type
_entity_poly.pdbx_seq_one_letter_code
_entity_poly.pdbx_strand_id
1 'polypeptide(L)'
;MATTESEQTLDSKPNVTITPSAEEYLAGLLEKQECEGIAIRMFVSSPGTPQAETCIAYSRPGEEKEGDVLVELEHINAWFEGRSVPFLDDAKVDYSPDRMGGQLTIRAPNSKMPKISDDSPIEDKINYVLHNEVNPGLASHGGNVSLEEVTADQIAVLRFGGGCQGCSAVDMTLKDGVEKSLLEKIPELKGVRDATDHSDTSQDYY
;
A
#
# COMPACT_ATOMS: atom_id res chain seq x y z
N MET A 1 -14.85 33.55 -2.92
CA MET A 1 -15.30 32.26 -3.45
C MET A 1 -14.46 31.22 -2.80
N ALA A 2 -15.03 30.52 -1.83
CA ALA A 2 -14.33 29.55 -1.01
C ALA A 2 -14.28 28.21 -1.76
N THR A 3 -13.09 27.72 -2.03
CA THR A 3 -12.84 26.34 -2.46
C THR A 3 -13.05 25.44 -1.27
N THR A 4 -14.09 24.65 -1.31
CA THR A 4 -14.38 23.60 -0.34
C THR A 4 -13.42 22.44 -0.64
N GLU A 5 -12.32 22.37 0.09
CA GLU A 5 -11.55 21.13 0.20
C GLU A 5 -12.43 20.13 0.94
N SER A 6 -12.77 19.06 0.26
CA SER A 6 -13.46 17.92 0.85
C SER A 6 -12.50 17.21 1.79
N GLU A 7 -12.57 17.52 3.08
CA GLU A 7 -12.03 16.70 4.16
C GLU A 7 -12.75 15.35 4.12
N GLN A 8 -12.12 14.38 3.48
CA GLN A 8 -12.43 12.97 3.73
C GLN A 8 -11.79 12.60 5.07
N THR A 9 -12.51 12.85 6.15
CA THR A 9 -12.23 12.25 7.45
C THR A 9 -12.42 10.73 7.32
N LEU A 10 -11.30 10.01 7.17
CA LEU A 10 -11.25 8.56 7.36
C LEU A 10 -11.47 8.27 8.85
N ASP A 11 -12.73 8.25 9.27
CA ASP A 11 -13.15 7.95 10.64
C ASP A 11 -13.32 6.42 10.83
N SER A 12 -12.57 5.61 10.08
CA SER A 12 -12.59 4.17 10.21
C SER A 12 -11.40 3.70 11.06
N LYS A 13 -11.74 3.19 12.26
CA LYS A 13 -10.77 2.50 13.12
C LYS A 13 -10.06 1.42 12.30
N PRO A 14 -8.72 1.35 12.32
CA PRO A 14 -7.97 0.34 11.57
C PRO A 14 -8.34 -1.07 12.05
N ASN A 15 -8.60 -1.97 11.10
CA ASN A 15 -8.87 -3.38 11.39
C ASN A 15 -7.54 -4.13 11.59
N VAL A 16 -6.88 -3.84 12.71
CA VAL A 16 -5.60 -4.43 13.09
C VAL A 16 -5.77 -5.23 14.37
N THR A 17 -5.29 -6.45 14.39
CA THR A 17 -5.27 -7.32 15.56
C THR A 17 -3.89 -7.29 16.21
N ILE A 18 -3.80 -6.80 17.45
CA ILE A 18 -2.61 -6.94 18.29
C ILE A 18 -2.95 -8.01 19.33
N THR A 19 -2.21 -9.11 19.34
CA THR A 19 -2.47 -10.20 20.30
C THR A 19 -2.11 -9.78 21.71
N PRO A 20 -2.75 -10.34 22.75
CA PRO A 20 -2.41 -10.04 24.15
C PRO A 20 -0.92 -10.22 24.47
N SER A 21 -0.30 -11.28 23.92
CA SER A 21 1.15 -11.51 24.08
C SER A 21 2.01 -10.44 23.44
N ALA A 22 1.59 -9.92 22.27
CA ALA A 22 2.27 -8.80 21.61
C ALA A 22 2.07 -7.51 22.39
N GLU A 23 0.86 -7.26 22.90
CA GLU A 23 0.55 -6.08 23.69
C GLU A 23 1.36 -6.02 24.99
N GLU A 24 1.40 -7.14 25.75
CA GLU A 24 2.23 -7.26 26.96
C GLU A 24 3.73 -7.04 26.67
N TYR A 25 4.21 -7.61 25.57
CA TYR A 25 5.60 -7.43 25.15
C TYR A 25 5.90 -5.94 24.82
N LEU A 26 5.03 -5.32 24.05
CA LEU A 26 5.15 -3.89 23.67
C LEU A 26 5.04 -2.98 24.90
N ALA A 27 4.12 -3.28 25.84
CA ALA A 27 4.01 -2.56 27.11
C ALA A 27 5.33 -2.61 27.91
N GLY A 28 5.93 -3.81 28.04
CA GLY A 28 7.22 -3.97 28.68
C GLY A 28 8.38 -3.28 27.96
N LEU A 29 8.27 -2.99 26.65
CA LEU A 29 9.23 -2.17 25.93
C LEU A 29 9.01 -0.68 26.20
N LEU A 30 7.75 -0.23 26.29
CA LEU A 30 7.41 1.16 26.59
C LEU A 30 7.80 1.54 28.02
N GLU A 31 7.61 0.64 28.99
CA GLU A 31 8.02 0.87 30.39
C GLU A 31 9.53 1.12 30.54
N LYS A 32 10.35 0.57 29.66
CA LYS A 32 11.81 0.80 29.66
C LYS A 32 12.20 2.15 29.08
N GLN A 33 11.26 2.86 28.47
CA GLN A 33 11.51 4.21 27.98
C GLN A 33 11.27 5.21 29.11
N GLU A 34 12.21 6.07 29.35
CA GLU A 34 12.12 7.14 30.38
C GLU A 34 11.22 8.29 29.87
N CYS A 35 10.04 7.99 29.35
CA CYS A 35 9.12 8.97 28.79
C CYS A 35 7.68 8.61 29.16
N GLU A 36 7.08 9.45 29.99
CA GLU A 36 5.68 9.29 30.37
C GLU A 36 4.75 9.58 29.19
N GLY A 37 3.74 8.74 28.99
CA GLY A 37 2.77 8.87 27.87
C GLY A 37 3.31 8.41 26.53
N ILE A 38 4.44 7.71 26.49
CA ILE A 38 4.95 7.12 25.26
C ILE A 38 3.97 6.06 24.72
N ALA A 39 3.81 6.01 23.42
CA ALA A 39 2.95 5.07 22.70
C ALA A 39 3.73 4.35 21.59
N ILE A 40 3.13 3.37 20.94
CA ILE A 40 3.63 2.87 19.67
C ILE A 40 2.99 3.62 18.51
N ARG A 41 3.71 3.70 17.39
CA ARG A 41 3.18 4.18 16.10
C ARG A 41 3.39 3.11 15.04
N MET A 42 2.31 2.69 14.41
CA MET A 42 2.32 1.68 13.34
C MET A 42 2.10 2.35 11.99
N PHE A 43 2.94 2.01 11.03
CA PHE A 43 2.88 2.57 9.68
C PHE A 43 3.45 1.61 8.65
N VAL A 44 3.16 1.87 7.38
CA VAL A 44 3.73 1.15 6.25
C VAL A 44 4.71 2.07 5.52
N SER A 45 5.95 1.62 5.39
CA SER A 45 6.95 2.28 4.54
C SER A 45 6.68 1.88 3.10
N SER A 46 6.69 2.85 2.18
CA SER A 46 6.41 2.64 0.75
C SER A 46 5.11 1.84 0.49
N PRO A 47 3.95 2.27 1.06
CA PRO A 47 2.71 1.53 0.94
C PRO A 47 2.30 1.37 -0.53
N GLY A 48 1.68 0.23 -0.86
CA GLY A 48 1.23 -0.07 -2.22
C GLY A 48 2.33 -0.46 -3.20
N THR A 49 3.55 -0.68 -2.73
CA THR A 49 4.68 -1.11 -3.58
C THR A 49 5.18 -2.51 -3.19
N PRO A 50 5.92 -3.21 -4.08
CA PRO A 50 6.55 -4.48 -3.73
C PRO A 50 7.53 -4.39 -2.54
N GLN A 51 8.07 -3.20 -2.28
CA GLN A 51 9.00 -2.89 -1.19
C GLN A 51 8.30 -2.44 0.11
N ALA A 52 6.97 -2.53 0.15
CA ALA A 52 6.21 -2.13 1.33
C ALA A 52 6.62 -2.95 2.56
N GLU A 53 6.95 -2.25 3.63
CA GLU A 53 7.32 -2.84 4.92
C GLU A 53 6.45 -2.23 6.02
N THR A 54 5.88 -3.09 6.86
CA THR A 54 5.11 -2.65 8.03
C THR A 54 6.05 -2.46 9.21
N CYS A 55 6.00 -1.28 9.79
CA CYS A 55 6.90 -0.85 10.85
C CYS A 55 6.14 -0.49 12.12
N ILE A 56 6.76 -0.75 13.27
CA ILE A 56 6.36 -0.24 14.59
C ILE A 56 7.51 0.61 15.12
N ALA A 57 7.20 1.82 15.58
CA ALA A 57 8.14 2.73 16.20
C ALA A 57 7.57 3.26 17.52
N TYR A 58 8.42 3.85 18.35
CA TYR A 58 7.97 4.62 19.50
C TYR A 58 7.42 5.96 19.03
N SER A 59 6.37 6.45 19.70
CA SER A 59 5.79 7.78 19.52
C SER A 59 5.71 8.49 20.87
N ARG A 60 6.38 9.62 21.00
CA ARG A 60 6.29 10.45 22.19
C ARG A 60 5.07 11.36 22.12
N PRO A 61 4.55 11.81 23.25
CA PRO A 61 3.49 12.82 23.26
C PRO A 61 3.86 14.04 22.40
N GLY A 62 2.98 14.39 21.45
CA GLY A 62 3.21 15.50 20.51
C GLY A 62 3.94 15.12 19.22
N GLU A 63 4.30 13.85 19.01
CA GLU A 63 4.85 13.34 17.75
C GLU A 63 3.78 12.75 16.81
N GLU A 64 2.53 12.66 17.28
CA GLU A 64 1.39 12.30 16.45
C GLU A 64 1.21 13.30 15.30
N LYS A 65 0.86 12.80 14.13
CA LYS A 65 0.68 13.61 12.93
C LYS A 65 -0.81 13.77 12.63
N GLU A 66 -1.11 14.85 11.93
CA GLU A 66 -2.45 15.07 11.40
C GLU A 66 -2.92 13.87 10.56
N GLY A 67 -4.10 13.36 10.86
CA GLY A 67 -4.64 12.15 10.23
C GLY A 67 -4.23 10.82 10.87
N ASP A 68 -3.35 10.83 11.90
CA ASP A 68 -3.07 9.61 12.65
C ASP A 68 -4.28 9.20 13.50
N VAL A 69 -4.56 7.91 13.56
CA VAL A 69 -5.69 7.33 14.30
C VAL A 69 -5.20 6.70 15.59
N LEU A 70 -5.72 7.16 16.73
CA LEU A 70 -5.41 6.58 18.03
C LEU A 70 -6.31 5.36 18.29
N VAL A 71 -5.69 4.26 18.69
CA VAL A 71 -6.37 3.08 19.23
C VAL A 71 -5.85 2.84 20.65
N GLU A 72 -6.75 2.96 21.61
CA GLU A 72 -6.49 2.60 23.01
C GLU A 72 -6.68 1.09 23.17
N LEU A 73 -5.63 0.41 23.62
CA LEU A 73 -5.62 -1.00 23.96
C LEU A 73 -5.64 -1.15 25.48
N GLU A 74 -5.60 -2.38 25.97
CA GLU A 74 -5.70 -2.63 27.41
C GLU A 74 -4.48 -2.12 28.20
N HIS A 75 -3.29 -2.24 27.61
CA HIS A 75 -2.03 -1.91 28.28
C HIS A 75 -1.25 -0.78 27.59
N ILE A 76 -1.52 -0.48 26.34
CA ILE A 76 -0.79 0.51 25.55
C ILE A 76 -1.71 1.34 24.66
N ASN A 77 -1.21 2.50 24.27
CA ASN A 77 -1.80 3.29 23.19
C ASN A 77 -1.03 3.04 21.89
N ALA A 78 -1.78 2.95 20.78
CA ALA A 78 -1.21 2.74 19.46
C ALA A 78 -1.73 3.80 18.48
N TRP A 79 -0.83 4.54 17.87
CA TRP A 79 -1.09 5.44 16.77
C TRP A 79 -0.95 4.71 15.44
N PHE A 80 -1.91 4.86 14.56
CA PHE A 80 -1.85 4.34 13.20
C PHE A 80 -1.74 5.50 12.23
N GLU A 81 -0.71 5.50 11.40
CA GLU A 81 -0.53 6.53 10.37
C GLU A 81 -1.70 6.52 9.40
N GLY A 82 -2.42 7.66 9.25
CA GLY A 82 -3.65 7.74 8.48
C GLY A 82 -3.54 7.20 7.05
N ARG A 83 -2.48 7.59 6.32
CA ARG A 83 -2.22 7.09 4.95
C ARG A 83 -1.91 5.59 4.91
N SER A 84 -1.48 4.99 6.01
CA SER A 84 -1.15 3.56 6.11
C SER A 84 -2.35 2.70 6.49
N VAL A 85 -3.44 3.28 7.02
CA VAL A 85 -4.63 2.54 7.49
C VAL A 85 -5.20 1.59 6.44
N PRO A 86 -5.41 1.98 5.15
CA PRO A 86 -5.93 1.07 4.13
C PRO A 86 -5.02 -0.14 3.87
N PHE A 87 -3.71 0.03 4.08
CA PHE A 87 -2.69 -1.00 3.86
C PHE A 87 -2.47 -1.89 5.10
N LEU A 88 -3.00 -1.49 6.24
CA LEU A 88 -2.96 -2.22 7.51
C LEU A 88 -4.24 -3.03 7.78
N ASP A 89 -5.21 -2.99 6.88
CA ASP A 89 -6.43 -3.80 7.01
C ASP A 89 -6.08 -5.29 7.09
N ASP A 90 -6.73 -6.01 8.02
CA ASP A 90 -6.44 -7.41 8.38
C ASP A 90 -4.99 -7.66 8.88
N ALA A 91 -4.26 -6.63 9.28
CA ALA A 91 -2.94 -6.83 9.85
C ALA A 91 -3.00 -7.48 11.24
N LYS A 92 -2.01 -8.32 11.53
CA LYS A 92 -1.85 -9.00 12.80
C LYS A 92 -0.44 -8.79 13.35
N VAL A 93 -0.37 -8.34 14.60
CA VAL A 93 0.86 -8.27 15.38
C VAL A 93 0.81 -9.35 16.43
N ASP A 94 1.82 -10.21 16.45
CA ASP A 94 1.89 -11.38 17.35
C ASP A 94 3.30 -11.50 17.97
N TYR A 95 3.38 -11.97 19.19
CA TYR A 95 4.64 -12.21 19.86
C TYR A 95 4.73 -13.66 20.33
N SER A 96 5.81 -14.32 19.94
CA SER A 96 6.13 -15.68 20.36
C SER A 96 7.37 -15.67 21.25
N PRO A 97 7.22 -15.91 22.57
CA PRO A 97 8.37 -15.98 23.47
C PRO A 97 9.23 -17.21 23.15
N ASP A 98 10.54 -17.06 23.22
CA ASP A 98 11.50 -18.16 23.14
C ASP A 98 12.59 -18.04 24.21
N ARG A 99 13.55 -18.99 24.23
CA ARG A 99 14.63 -19.03 25.22
C ARG A 99 15.63 -17.86 25.07
N MET A 100 15.61 -17.16 23.96
CA MET A 100 16.52 -16.07 23.61
C MET A 100 15.85 -14.69 23.62
N GLY A 101 14.58 -14.59 24.09
CA GLY A 101 13.85 -13.32 24.19
C GLY A 101 12.56 -13.26 23.38
N GLY A 102 12.40 -14.15 22.39
CA GLY A 102 11.20 -14.23 21.55
C GLY A 102 11.22 -13.34 20.31
N GLN A 103 10.17 -13.48 19.50
CA GLN A 103 10.05 -12.81 18.21
C GLN A 103 8.70 -12.08 18.09
N LEU A 104 8.74 -10.78 17.82
CA LEU A 104 7.59 -10.02 17.39
C LEU A 104 7.42 -10.20 15.87
N THR A 105 6.24 -10.64 15.46
CA THR A 105 5.90 -10.88 14.06
C THR A 105 4.78 -9.95 13.64
N ILE A 106 4.94 -9.24 12.54
CA ILE A 106 3.91 -8.41 11.94
C ILE A 106 3.54 -9.03 10.60
N ARG A 107 2.26 -9.33 10.43
CA ARG A 107 1.68 -9.80 9.16
C ARG A 107 0.67 -8.77 8.71
N ALA A 108 0.93 -8.09 7.60
CA ALA A 108 0.05 -7.12 6.99
C ALA A 108 -0.16 -7.54 5.52
N PRO A 109 -1.18 -8.38 5.25
CA PRO A 109 -1.40 -8.96 3.92
C PRO A 109 -1.66 -7.90 2.85
N ASN A 110 -2.22 -6.77 3.25
CA ASN A 110 -2.58 -5.67 2.35
C ASN A 110 -1.50 -4.56 2.27
N SER A 111 -0.33 -4.73 2.91
CA SER A 111 0.71 -3.70 2.95
C SER A 111 1.25 -3.31 1.57
N LYS A 112 1.30 -4.27 0.65
CA LYS A 112 1.72 -4.05 -0.73
C LYS A 112 0.58 -3.56 -1.60
N MET A 113 -0.66 -3.85 -1.21
CA MET A 113 -1.89 -3.47 -1.90
C MET A 113 -3.03 -3.40 -0.90
N PRO A 114 -3.81 -2.32 -0.85
CA PRO A 114 -4.98 -2.24 0.01
C PRO A 114 -6.04 -3.22 -0.46
N LYS A 115 -6.89 -3.66 0.46
CA LYS A 115 -8.08 -4.45 0.12
C LYS A 115 -9.03 -3.61 -0.71
N ILE A 116 -9.32 -4.08 -1.91
CA ILE A 116 -10.18 -3.38 -2.85
C ILE A 116 -11.64 -3.68 -2.55
N SER A 117 -12.44 -2.65 -2.45
CA SER A 117 -13.91 -2.69 -2.39
C SER A 117 -14.51 -1.92 -3.57
N ASP A 118 -15.82 -2.03 -3.76
CA ASP A 118 -16.52 -1.27 -4.81
C ASP A 118 -16.39 0.25 -4.61
N ASP A 119 -16.25 0.69 -3.37
CA ASP A 119 -16.09 2.11 -2.99
C ASP A 119 -14.63 2.60 -3.00
N SER A 120 -13.65 1.72 -3.30
CA SER A 120 -12.24 2.12 -3.38
C SER A 120 -12.00 3.10 -4.52
N PRO A 121 -11.04 4.05 -4.37
CA PRO A 121 -10.62 4.92 -5.47
C PRO A 121 -10.26 4.14 -6.74
N ILE A 122 -10.53 4.73 -7.90
CA ILE A 122 -10.28 4.06 -9.19
C ILE A 122 -8.80 3.75 -9.38
N GLU A 123 -7.91 4.60 -8.87
CA GLU A 123 -6.46 4.41 -8.90
C GLU A 123 -6.04 3.16 -8.13
N ASP A 124 -6.64 2.91 -6.97
CA ASP A 124 -6.36 1.73 -6.15
C ASP A 124 -6.85 0.46 -6.85
N LYS A 125 -8.04 0.50 -7.47
CA LYS A 125 -8.58 -0.61 -8.27
C LYS A 125 -7.66 -0.94 -9.45
N ILE A 126 -7.18 0.07 -10.17
CA ILE A 126 -6.24 -0.10 -11.29
C ILE A 126 -4.93 -0.71 -10.79
N ASN A 127 -4.32 -0.14 -9.76
CA ASN A 127 -3.07 -0.65 -9.20
C ASN A 127 -3.21 -2.10 -8.73
N TYR A 128 -4.35 -2.46 -8.14
CA TYR A 128 -4.65 -3.84 -7.74
C TYR A 128 -4.64 -4.80 -8.93
N VAL A 129 -5.33 -4.48 -10.00
CA VAL A 129 -5.38 -5.31 -11.21
C VAL A 129 -4.00 -5.42 -11.86
N LEU A 130 -3.28 -4.29 -11.97
CA LEU A 130 -1.92 -4.27 -12.52
C LEU A 130 -0.98 -5.17 -11.72
N HIS A 131 -1.01 -5.07 -10.40
CA HIS A 131 -0.08 -5.82 -9.53
C HIS A 131 -0.39 -7.30 -9.46
N ASN A 132 -1.66 -7.68 -9.31
CA ASN A 132 -2.03 -9.07 -9.04
C ASN A 132 -2.24 -9.90 -10.31
N GLU A 133 -2.57 -9.29 -11.43
CA GLU A 133 -2.96 -10.01 -12.64
C GLU A 133 -2.07 -9.70 -13.84
N VAL A 134 -1.75 -8.43 -14.05
CA VAL A 134 -1.02 -8.00 -15.24
C VAL A 134 0.49 -8.20 -15.06
N ASN A 135 1.07 -7.62 -14.02
CA ASN A 135 2.52 -7.64 -13.80
C ASN A 135 3.12 -9.03 -13.60
N PRO A 136 2.45 -10.01 -12.95
CA PRO A 136 2.97 -11.38 -12.90
C PRO A 136 3.16 -12.02 -14.27
N GLY A 137 2.25 -11.71 -15.22
CA GLY A 137 2.39 -12.14 -16.62
C GLY A 137 3.54 -11.44 -17.34
N LEU A 138 3.68 -10.12 -17.15
CA LEU A 138 4.73 -9.31 -17.76
C LEU A 138 6.13 -9.65 -17.22
N ALA A 139 6.23 -9.96 -15.93
CA ALA A 139 7.50 -10.29 -15.27
C ALA A 139 8.17 -11.52 -15.91
N SER A 140 7.40 -12.48 -16.45
CA SER A 140 7.93 -13.63 -17.16
C SER A 140 8.66 -13.25 -18.47
N HIS A 141 8.39 -12.04 -18.98
CA HIS A 141 9.03 -11.43 -20.15
C HIS A 141 9.98 -10.28 -19.79
N GLY A 142 10.29 -10.12 -18.48
CA GLY A 142 11.17 -9.05 -18.00
C GLY A 142 10.52 -7.66 -18.02
N GLY A 143 9.20 -7.57 -18.23
CA GLY A 143 8.47 -6.33 -18.30
C GLY A 143 7.64 -6.02 -17.04
N ASN A 144 7.19 -4.78 -16.93
CA ASN A 144 6.24 -4.32 -15.94
C ASN A 144 5.39 -3.18 -16.48
N VAL A 145 4.27 -2.89 -15.82
CA VAL A 145 3.43 -1.73 -16.09
C VAL A 145 3.04 -1.07 -14.77
N SER A 146 3.00 0.25 -14.76
CA SER A 146 2.57 1.07 -13.62
C SER A 146 1.55 2.12 -14.06
N LEU A 147 0.69 2.52 -13.14
CA LEU A 147 -0.21 3.65 -13.32
C LEU A 147 0.57 4.95 -13.10
N GLU A 148 0.45 5.92 -14.00
CA GLU A 148 0.95 7.27 -13.81
C GLU A 148 -0.13 8.20 -13.24
N GLU A 149 -1.28 8.21 -13.89
CA GLU A 149 -2.43 9.03 -13.47
C GLU A 149 -3.74 8.46 -14.02
N VAL A 150 -4.84 8.91 -13.44
CA VAL A 150 -6.18 8.74 -14.02
C VAL A 150 -6.70 10.11 -14.41
N THR A 151 -7.05 10.28 -15.67
CA THR A 151 -7.56 11.57 -16.17
C THR A 151 -8.98 11.83 -15.67
N ALA A 152 -9.41 13.09 -15.73
CA ALA A 152 -10.79 13.49 -15.39
C ALA A 152 -11.85 12.77 -16.24
N ASP A 153 -11.48 12.27 -17.43
CA ASP A 153 -12.34 11.47 -18.32
C ASP A 153 -12.35 9.98 -17.99
N GLN A 154 -11.71 9.57 -16.86
CA GLN A 154 -11.57 8.18 -16.42
C GLN A 154 -10.77 7.31 -17.41
N ILE A 155 -9.68 7.87 -17.94
CA ILE A 155 -8.70 7.16 -18.76
C ILE A 155 -7.46 6.90 -17.90
N ALA A 156 -7.04 5.65 -17.77
CA ALA A 156 -5.80 5.29 -17.10
C ALA A 156 -4.59 5.57 -18.01
N VAL A 157 -3.66 6.35 -17.51
CA VAL A 157 -2.38 6.61 -18.18
C VAL A 157 -1.35 5.66 -17.60
N LEU A 158 -0.86 4.74 -18.42
CA LEU A 158 0.05 3.68 -18.01
C LEU A 158 1.44 3.92 -18.57
N ARG A 159 2.45 3.52 -17.79
CA ARG A 159 3.85 3.46 -18.23
C ARG A 159 4.33 2.03 -18.23
N PHE A 160 4.84 1.56 -19.37
CA PHE A 160 5.47 0.27 -19.51
C PHE A 160 6.98 0.38 -19.29
N GLY A 161 7.57 -0.60 -18.60
CA GLY A 161 9.00 -0.65 -18.27
C GLY A 161 9.63 -2.00 -18.53
N GLY A 162 10.95 -2.06 -18.45
CA GLY A 162 11.73 -3.27 -18.67
C GLY A 162 11.66 -3.77 -20.12
N GLY A 163 11.58 -5.08 -20.33
CA GLY A 163 11.49 -5.69 -21.65
C GLY A 163 10.28 -5.30 -22.50
N CYS A 164 9.35 -4.52 -21.95
CA CYS A 164 8.22 -3.96 -22.68
C CYS A 164 8.56 -2.65 -23.40
N GLN A 165 9.72 -2.03 -23.12
CA GLN A 165 10.22 -0.86 -23.82
C GLN A 165 10.95 -1.31 -25.09
N GLY A 166 10.43 -0.98 -26.26
CA GLY A 166 11.14 -1.18 -27.54
C GLY A 166 10.71 -2.38 -28.39
N CYS A 167 9.77 -3.22 -27.96
CA CYS A 167 9.33 -4.39 -28.72
C CYS A 167 8.06 -4.09 -29.53
N SER A 168 8.20 -3.53 -30.73
CA SER A 168 7.12 -3.04 -31.58
C SER A 168 6.09 -4.10 -32.03
N ALA A 169 6.37 -5.41 -31.91
CA ALA A 169 5.47 -6.49 -32.32
C ALA A 169 4.71 -7.12 -31.13
N VAL A 170 5.25 -7.06 -29.92
CA VAL A 170 4.61 -7.53 -28.67
C VAL A 170 3.69 -6.45 -28.09
N ASP A 171 3.95 -5.22 -28.46
CA ASP A 171 3.38 -4.00 -27.89
C ASP A 171 1.85 -3.92 -28.04
N MET A 172 1.33 -4.25 -29.22
CA MET A 172 -0.10 -4.11 -29.50
C MET A 172 -0.94 -5.18 -28.79
N THR A 173 -0.53 -6.44 -28.84
CA THR A 173 -1.27 -7.55 -28.21
C THR A 173 -1.22 -7.46 -26.68
N LEU A 174 -0.10 -6.97 -26.13
CA LEU A 174 0.09 -6.82 -24.70
C LEU A 174 -0.70 -5.63 -24.15
N LYS A 175 -0.67 -4.49 -24.87
CA LYS A 175 -1.48 -3.31 -24.54
C LYS A 175 -2.97 -3.63 -24.59
N ASP A 176 -3.42 -4.31 -25.65
CA ASP A 176 -4.81 -4.75 -25.80
C ASP A 176 -5.22 -5.71 -24.66
N GLY A 177 -4.31 -6.58 -24.24
CA GLY A 177 -4.54 -7.49 -23.10
C GLY A 177 -4.66 -6.76 -21.76
N VAL A 178 -3.79 -5.78 -21.51
CA VAL A 178 -3.82 -4.95 -20.29
C VAL A 178 -5.08 -4.09 -20.27
N GLU A 179 -5.39 -3.39 -21.37
CA GLU A 179 -6.59 -2.58 -21.51
C GLU A 179 -7.85 -3.40 -21.26
N LYS A 180 -7.95 -4.56 -21.91
CA LYS A 180 -9.09 -5.47 -21.74
C LYS A 180 -9.26 -5.92 -20.29
N SER A 181 -8.17 -6.33 -19.63
CA SER A 181 -8.20 -6.76 -18.23
C SER A 181 -8.67 -5.64 -17.29
N LEU A 182 -8.23 -4.42 -17.53
CA LEU A 182 -8.64 -3.26 -16.72
C LEU A 182 -10.11 -2.90 -16.96
N LEU A 183 -10.56 -2.83 -18.22
CA LEU A 183 -11.95 -2.48 -18.56
C LEU A 183 -12.97 -3.53 -18.11
N GLU A 184 -12.60 -4.82 -18.13
CA GLU A 184 -13.48 -5.90 -17.64
C GLU A 184 -13.69 -5.84 -16.11
N LYS A 185 -12.70 -5.37 -15.36
CA LYS A 185 -12.71 -5.39 -13.89
C LYS A 185 -13.07 -4.07 -13.25
N ILE A 186 -12.92 -3.00 -13.98
CA ILE A 186 -13.16 -1.63 -13.49
C ILE A 186 -14.15 -0.94 -14.44
N PRO A 187 -15.46 -1.17 -14.23
CA PRO A 187 -16.49 -0.64 -15.12
C PRO A 187 -16.52 0.90 -15.22
N GLU A 188 -15.96 1.59 -14.22
CA GLU A 188 -15.86 3.04 -14.20
C GLU A 188 -14.79 3.56 -15.18
N LEU A 189 -13.80 2.72 -15.53
CA LEU A 189 -12.73 3.08 -16.45
C LEU A 189 -13.25 3.12 -17.89
N LYS A 190 -12.91 4.17 -18.63
CA LYS A 190 -13.37 4.37 -20.03
C LYS A 190 -12.32 4.03 -21.07
N GLY A 191 -11.07 3.88 -20.68
CA GLY A 191 -9.99 3.54 -21.59
C GLY A 191 -8.63 3.58 -20.94
N VAL A 192 -7.64 3.17 -21.71
CA VAL A 192 -6.23 3.16 -21.30
C VAL A 192 -5.40 3.91 -22.32
N ARG A 193 -4.42 4.67 -21.86
CA ARG A 193 -3.44 5.39 -22.69
C ARG A 193 -2.04 5.02 -22.23
N ASP A 194 -1.17 4.77 -23.18
CA ASP A 194 0.25 4.57 -22.94
C ASP A 194 1.01 5.90 -22.98
N ALA A 195 1.78 6.17 -21.93
CA ALA A 195 2.66 7.31 -21.81
C ALA A 195 4.14 6.91 -21.87
N THR A 196 4.44 5.68 -22.25
CA THR A 196 5.82 5.18 -22.31
C THR A 196 6.60 5.91 -23.40
N ASP A 197 7.80 6.37 -23.07
CA ASP A 197 8.73 6.88 -24.07
C ASP A 197 9.45 5.69 -24.73
N HIS A 198 8.99 5.33 -25.93
CA HIS A 198 9.54 4.23 -26.72
C HIS A 198 10.85 4.59 -27.44
N SER A 199 11.39 5.79 -27.24
CA SER A 199 12.66 6.23 -27.83
C SER A 199 13.90 5.86 -26.98
N ASP A 200 13.69 5.48 -25.71
CA ASP A 200 14.78 5.13 -24.80
C ASP A 200 15.06 3.61 -24.80
N THR A 201 15.96 3.18 -25.68
CA THR A 201 16.42 1.79 -25.78
C THR A 201 17.60 1.48 -24.84
N SER A 202 17.88 2.31 -23.84
CA SER A 202 19.08 2.20 -22.99
C SER A 202 19.05 1.03 -21.99
N GLN A 203 17.93 0.31 -21.86
CA GLN A 203 17.76 -0.82 -20.94
C GLN A 203 17.64 -2.21 -21.61
N ASP A 204 17.92 -2.31 -22.91
CA ASP A 204 17.81 -3.57 -23.67
C ASP A 204 19.03 -4.52 -23.51
N TYR A 205 19.80 -4.40 -22.44
CA TYR A 205 20.96 -5.29 -22.20
C TYR A 205 20.90 -5.92 -20.82
N TYR A 206 20.54 -7.18 -20.80
CA TYR A 206 20.99 -8.41 -20.15
C TYR A 206 19.85 -9.34 -19.81
#